data_b772af727ab5b0279cac94a9f016d43b
#
_entry.id   b772af727ab5b0279cac94a9f016d43b
#
_cell.length_a   1.000
_cell.length_b   1.000
_cell.length_c   1.000
_cell.angle_alpha   90.00
_cell.angle_beta   90.00
_cell.angle_gamma   90.00
#
_symmetry.space_group_name_H-M   'P 1'
#
loop_
_entity.id
_entity.type
_entity.pdbx_description
1 polymer ?
#
loop_
_entity_poly.entity_id
_entity_poly.type
_entity_poly.pdbx_seq_one_letter_code
_entity_poly.pdbx_strand_id
1 'polypeptide(L)'
;MSNTPSDLKYTKSHEWIRENGDGTVTLGITDHAQELLGDLVFVEVPETGTGVEAGGEIAVVESVKAASDVYSPVTGEVIEANEALADAPESVNDSPYENGWICKIRLSDAVELEGLLDADSYATHAEEEEH
;
A
#
# COMPACT_ATOMS: atom_id res chain seq x y z
N MET A 1 8.49 -12.49 11.99
CA MET A 1 7.22 -12.67 11.28
C MET A 1 6.51 -11.34 11.07
N SER A 2 6.09 -11.09 9.85
CA SER A 2 5.45 -9.81 9.53
C SER A 2 4.04 -9.72 10.10
N ASN A 3 3.65 -8.53 10.50
CA ASN A 3 2.30 -8.27 10.98
C ASN A 3 1.33 -8.21 9.79
N THR A 4 0.18 -8.88 9.91
CA THR A 4 -0.81 -8.95 8.84
C THR A 4 -2.20 -8.75 9.45
N PRO A 5 -2.62 -7.47 9.64
CA PRO A 5 -3.92 -7.19 10.25
C PRO A 5 -5.06 -7.88 9.50
N SER A 6 -6.01 -8.44 10.25
CA SER A 6 -7.09 -9.24 9.68
C SER A 6 -8.25 -8.41 9.11
N ASP A 7 -8.27 -7.11 9.37
CA ASP A 7 -9.31 -6.20 8.91
C ASP A 7 -8.98 -5.50 7.59
N LEU A 8 -7.86 -5.86 6.99
CA LEU A 8 -7.41 -5.27 5.73
C LEU A 8 -7.48 -6.28 4.59
N LYS A 9 -7.36 -5.76 3.37
CA LYS A 9 -7.21 -6.57 2.17
C LYS A 9 -5.82 -6.34 1.61
N TYR A 10 -5.31 -7.29 0.83
CA TYR A 10 -3.92 -7.29 0.39
C TYR A 10 -3.77 -7.67 -1.06
N THR A 11 -2.62 -7.32 -1.63
CA THR A 11 -2.26 -7.72 -3.00
C THR A 11 -1.02 -8.59 -2.96
N LYS A 12 -0.78 -9.29 -4.07
CA LYS A 12 0.42 -10.13 -4.21
C LYS A 12 1.70 -9.29 -4.33
N SER A 13 1.56 -8.01 -4.66
CA SER A 13 2.70 -7.10 -4.74
C SER A 13 2.93 -6.34 -3.43
N HIS A 14 2.28 -6.78 -2.35
CA HIS A 14 2.52 -6.29 -0.99
C HIS A 14 2.01 -4.89 -0.71
N GLU A 15 0.84 -4.56 -1.26
CA GLU A 15 0.10 -3.37 -0.87
C GLU A 15 -1.08 -3.79 -0.01
N TRP A 16 -1.52 -2.93 0.90
CA TRP A 16 -2.70 -3.17 1.71
C TRP A 16 -3.76 -2.11 1.42
N ILE A 17 -5.03 -2.51 1.62
CA ILE A 17 -6.19 -1.63 1.43
C ILE A 17 -7.04 -1.67 2.69
N ARG A 18 -7.39 -0.49 3.20
CA ARG A 18 -8.36 -0.37 4.30
C ARG A 18 -9.60 0.30 3.74
N GLU A 19 -10.75 -0.38 3.84
CA GLU A 19 -12.02 0.20 3.40
C GLU A 19 -12.50 1.20 4.44
N ASN A 20 -12.79 2.43 4.01
CA ASN A 20 -13.21 3.49 4.91
C ASN A 20 -14.71 3.56 5.13
N GLY A 21 -15.50 2.79 4.36
CA GLY A 21 -16.94 2.71 4.53
C GLY A 21 -17.76 3.75 3.78
N ASP A 22 -17.09 4.63 3.05
CA ASP A 22 -17.75 5.72 2.32
C ASP A 22 -17.42 5.71 0.82
N GLY A 23 -16.99 4.56 0.31
CA GLY A 23 -16.60 4.43 -1.10
C GLY A 23 -15.14 4.79 -1.34
N THR A 24 -14.38 5.05 -0.28
CA THR A 24 -12.96 5.32 -0.38
C THR A 24 -12.16 4.25 0.34
N VAL A 25 -10.88 4.14 -0.04
CA VAL A 25 -9.96 3.22 0.62
C VAL A 25 -8.65 3.94 0.92
N THR A 26 -7.94 3.46 1.94
CA THR A 26 -6.60 3.92 2.27
C THR A 26 -5.62 2.85 1.80
N LEU A 27 -4.54 3.27 1.16
CA LEU A 27 -3.55 2.38 0.55
C LEU A 27 -2.19 2.58 1.20
N GLY A 28 -1.47 1.49 1.39
CA GLY A 28 -0.09 1.53 1.85
C GLY A 28 0.62 0.25 1.46
N ILE A 29 1.87 0.10 1.91
CA ILE A 29 2.62 -1.14 1.70
C ILE A 29 2.64 -1.93 3.00
N THR A 30 2.74 -3.25 2.88
CA THR A 30 2.64 -4.14 4.04
C THR A 30 3.92 -4.12 4.88
N ASP A 31 3.82 -4.64 6.10
CA ASP A 31 4.97 -4.82 6.97
C ASP A 31 6.01 -5.72 6.30
N HIS A 32 5.56 -6.76 5.60
CA HIS A 32 6.45 -7.65 4.85
C HIS A 32 7.22 -6.86 3.78
N ALA A 33 6.54 -5.95 3.08
CA ALA A 33 7.19 -5.14 2.03
C ALA A 33 8.27 -4.24 2.62
N GLN A 34 8.01 -3.57 3.74
CA GLN A 34 9.00 -2.69 4.32
C GLN A 34 10.20 -3.47 4.87
N GLU A 35 9.98 -4.71 5.33
CA GLU A 35 11.08 -5.56 5.78
C GLU A 35 11.98 -5.97 4.62
N LEU A 36 11.37 -6.25 3.46
CA LEU A 36 12.13 -6.62 2.26
C LEU A 36 12.95 -5.45 1.73
N LEU A 37 12.39 -4.24 1.80
CA LEU A 37 13.05 -3.04 1.32
C LEU A 37 14.14 -2.54 2.26
N GLY A 38 13.94 -2.69 3.56
CA GLY A 38 14.83 -2.12 4.56
C GLY A 38 14.45 -0.67 4.82
N ASP A 39 15.38 0.10 5.40
CA ASP A 39 15.12 1.47 5.79
C ASP A 39 14.79 2.36 4.58
N LEU A 40 13.62 2.97 4.59
CA LEU A 40 13.21 3.85 3.52
C LEU A 40 13.84 5.23 3.68
N VAL A 41 14.32 5.78 2.57
CA VAL A 41 14.97 7.10 2.56
C VAL A 41 14.19 8.11 1.74
N PHE A 42 13.24 7.64 0.91
CA PHE A 42 12.42 8.52 0.09
C PHE A 42 11.10 7.83 -0.25
N VAL A 43 10.01 8.59 -0.18
CA VAL A 43 8.69 8.11 -0.61
C VAL A 43 8.06 9.21 -1.47
N GLU A 44 7.71 8.85 -2.71
CA GLU A 44 7.02 9.77 -3.60
C GLU A 44 5.54 9.37 -3.60
N VAL A 45 4.69 10.25 -3.07
CA VAL A 45 3.25 9.99 -3.01
C VAL A 45 2.57 10.60 -4.24
N PRO A 46 1.39 10.06 -4.65
CA PRO A 46 0.68 10.60 -5.79
C PRO A 46 0.08 11.96 -5.47
N GLU A 47 -0.23 12.73 -6.52
CA GLU A 47 -0.90 14.02 -6.35
C GLU A 47 -2.41 13.81 -6.22
N THR A 48 -3.04 14.60 -5.37
CA THR A 48 -4.50 14.60 -5.22
C THR A 48 -5.14 14.96 -6.57
N GLY A 49 -6.17 14.24 -6.95
CA GLY A 49 -6.86 14.44 -8.22
C GLY A 49 -6.35 13.55 -9.33
N THR A 50 -5.30 12.75 -9.07
CA THR A 50 -4.77 11.84 -10.08
C THR A 50 -5.69 10.65 -10.23
N GLY A 51 -6.02 10.30 -11.50
CA GLY A 51 -6.76 9.08 -11.80
C GLY A 51 -5.81 7.90 -11.84
N VAL A 52 -6.22 6.77 -11.29
CA VAL A 52 -5.41 5.55 -11.26
C VAL A 52 -6.21 4.37 -11.75
N GLU A 53 -5.53 3.38 -12.33
CA GLU A 53 -6.14 2.14 -12.77
C GLU A 53 -5.56 0.98 -11.99
N ALA A 54 -6.38 -0.06 -11.79
CA ALA A 54 -5.90 -1.27 -11.13
C ALA A 54 -4.68 -1.82 -11.87
N GLY A 55 -3.60 -2.06 -11.13
CA GLY A 55 -2.33 -2.52 -11.69
C GLY A 55 -1.41 -1.41 -12.17
N GLY A 56 -1.85 -0.14 -12.13
CA GLY A 56 -1.02 1.00 -12.51
C GLY A 56 -0.13 1.48 -11.39
N GLU A 57 0.96 2.13 -11.72
CA GLU A 57 1.87 2.70 -10.72
C GLU A 57 1.21 3.91 -10.04
N ILE A 58 1.34 3.99 -8.72
CA ILE A 58 0.73 5.08 -7.96
C ILE A 58 1.74 5.83 -7.10
N ALA A 59 2.79 5.16 -6.68
CA ALA A 59 3.79 5.76 -5.80
C ALA A 59 5.14 5.07 -6.00
N VAL A 60 6.19 5.67 -5.45
CA VAL A 60 7.54 5.08 -5.48
C VAL A 60 8.09 5.15 -4.06
N VAL A 61 8.72 4.07 -3.62
CA VAL A 61 9.44 4.03 -2.35
C VAL A 61 10.89 3.66 -2.62
N GLU A 62 11.82 4.37 -1.99
CA GLU A 62 13.24 4.10 -2.15
C GLU A 62 13.86 3.82 -0.79
N SER A 63 14.65 2.76 -0.74
CA SER A 63 15.37 2.38 0.47
C SER A 63 16.86 2.52 0.23
N VAL A 64 17.63 2.25 1.27
CA VAL A 64 19.10 2.25 1.16
C VAL A 64 19.60 1.17 0.20
N LYS A 65 18.77 0.18 -0.13
CA LYS A 65 19.14 -0.94 -1.00
C LYS A 65 18.56 -0.86 -2.40
N ALA A 66 17.35 -0.33 -2.56
CA ALA A 66 16.62 -0.44 -3.82
C ALA A 66 15.48 0.56 -3.91
N ALA A 67 14.97 0.75 -5.12
CA ALA A 67 13.75 1.53 -5.36
C ALA A 67 12.68 0.56 -5.82
N SER A 68 11.43 0.82 -5.48
CA SER A 68 10.31 -0.03 -5.85
C SER A 68 9.08 0.81 -6.17
N ASP A 69 8.32 0.39 -7.19
CA ASP A 69 7.06 1.03 -7.52
C ASP A 69 5.95 0.45 -6.65
N VAL A 70 5.01 1.30 -6.25
CA VAL A 70 3.80 0.86 -5.56
C VAL A 70 2.66 0.90 -6.56
N TYR A 71 1.94 -0.20 -6.69
CA TYR A 71 0.86 -0.31 -7.67
C TYR A 71 -0.49 -0.16 -6.99
N SER A 72 -1.43 0.49 -7.69
CA SER A 72 -2.80 0.60 -7.19
C SER A 72 -3.54 -0.70 -7.45
N PRO A 73 -4.15 -1.32 -6.43
CA PRO A 73 -4.94 -2.53 -6.65
C PRO A 73 -6.35 -2.22 -7.16
N VAL A 74 -6.70 -0.94 -7.23
CA VAL A 74 -8.06 -0.52 -7.60
C VAL A 74 -8.02 0.64 -8.58
N THR A 75 -9.15 0.83 -9.29
CA THR A 75 -9.34 1.96 -10.20
C THR A 75 -10.11 3.06 -9.47
N GLY A 76 -9.67 4.29 -9.62
CA GLY A 76 -10.34 5.41 -8.97
C GLY A 76 -9.53 6.68 -9.05
N GLU A 77 -9.79 7.57 -8.11
CA GLU A 77 -9.12 8.88 -8.05
C GLU A 77 -8.48 9.09 -6.69
N VAL A 78 -7.25 9.57 -6.68
CA VAL A 78 -6.55 9.92 -5.44
C VAL A 78 -7.21 11.15 -4.84
N ILE A 79 -7.75 11.01 -3.64
CA ILE A 79 -8.42 12.12 -2.95
C ILE A 79 -7.59 12.72 -1.84
N GLU A 80 -6.58 11.99 -1.38
CA GLU A 80 -5.69 12.47 -0.33
C GLU A 80 -4.36 11.72 -0.42
N ALA A 81 -3.25 12.40 -0.18
CA ALA A 81 -1.93 11.77 -0.15
C ALA A 81 -1.25 12.12 1.16
N ASN A 82 -0.46 11.20 1.69
CA ASN A 82 0.25 11.41 2.95
C ASN A 82 1.58 12.12 2.70
N GLU A 83 1.50 13.42 2.55
CA GLU A 83 2.67 14.24 2.22
C GLU A 83 3.73 14.24 3.33
N ALA A 84 3.35 13.86 4.54
CA ALA A 84 4.29 13.75 5.66
C ALA A 84 5.39 12.71 5.37
N LEU A 85 5.12 11.74 4.49
CA LEU A 85 6.12 10.74 4.14
C LEU A 85 7.32 11.34 3.37
N ALA A 86 7.13 12.47 2.72
CA ALA A 86 8.23 13.14 2.03
C ALA A 86 9.29 13.61 3.04
N ASP A 87 8.86 14.02 4.24
CA ASP A 87 9.76 14.48 5.30
C ASP A 87 10.16 13.34 6.23
N ALA A 88 9.33 12.31 6.35
CA ALA A 88 9.54 11.22 7.29
C ALA A 88 9.25 9.86 6.66
N PRO A 89 10.06 9.46 5.65
CA PRO A 89 9.84 8.17 4.98
C PRO A 89 9.93 6.98 5.92
N GLU A 90 10.67 7.09 7.00
CA GLU A 90 10.81 6.03 8.01
C GLU A 90 9.50 5.70 8.71
N SER A 91 8.48 6.55 8.58
CA SER A 91 7.15 6.25 9.13
C SER A 91 6.58 4.97 8.53
N VAL A 92 6.92 4.67 7.28
CA VAL A 92 6.49 3.44 6.62
C VAL A 92 7.12 2.22 7.31
N ASN A 93 8.38 2.34 7.72
CA ASN A 93 9.05 1.26 8.42
C ASN A 93 8.51 1.09 9.85
N ASP A 94 8.24 2.20 10.53
CA ASP A 94 7.80 2.19 11.92
C ASP A 94 6.34 1.78 12.08
N SER A 95 5.48 2.25 11.19
CA SER A 95 4.03 2.04 11.29
C SER A 95 3.40 1.90 9.92
N PRO A 96 3.68 0.79 9.20
CA PRO A 96 3.21 0.64 7.81
C PRO A 96 1.68 0.67 7.67
N TYR A 97 0.95 0.31 8.73
CA TYR A 97 -0.52 0.26 8.68
C TYR A 97 -1.19 1.49 9.30
N GLU A 98 -0.42 2.40 9.89
CA GLU A 98 -0.95 3.59 10.54
C GLU A 98 -0.35 4.83 9.91
N ASN A 99 0.71 5.38 10.51
CA ASN A 99 1.33 6.63 10.03
C ASN A 99 1.98 6.50 8.65
N GLY A 100 2.28 5.28 8.23
CA GLY A 100 2.93 5.02 6.95
C GLY A 100 1.99 4.85 5.76
N TRP A 101 0.70 5.18 5.90
CA TRP A 101 -0.22 5.09 4.76
C TRP A 101 0.25 6.02 3.64
N ILE A 102 -0.02 5.63 2.38
CA ILE A 102 0.47 6.38 1.22
C ILE A 102 -0.56 7.34 0.67
N CYS A 103 -1.77 6.86 0.40
CA CYS A 103 -2.81 7.73 -0.15
C CYS A 103 -4.19 7.14 0.08
N LYS A 104 -5.22 7.96 -0.20
CA LYS A 104 -6.61 7.51 -0.18
C LYS A 104 -7.16 7.64 -1.59
N ILE A 105 -7.97 6.67 -1.99
CA ILE A 105 -8.53 6.58 -3.33
C ILE A 105 -10.04 6.49 -3.23
N ARG A 106 -10.75 7.27 -4.07
CA ARG A 106 -12.19 7.12 -4.23
C ARG A 106 -12.39 6.05 -5.30
N LEU A 107 -13.06 4.96 -4.94
CA LEU A 107 -13.25 3.83 -5.85
C LEU A 107 -14.19 4.17 -6.99
N SER A 108 -13.83 3.74 -8.20
CA SER A 108 -14.73 3.79 -9.35
C SER A 108 -15.66 2.59 -9.34
N ASP A 109 -15.16 1.45 -8.85
CA ASP A 109 -15.94 0.21 -8.82
C ASP A 109 -15.48 -0.63 -7.62
N ALA A 110 -16.35 -0.74 -6.62
CA ALA A 110 -16.04 -1.47 -5.41
C ALA A 110 -15.87 -2.98 -5.64
N VAL A 111 -16.34 -3.49 -6.77
CA VAL A 111 -16.22 -4.93 -7.07
C VAL A 111 -14.75 -5.36 -7.20
N GLU A 112 -13.86 -4.44 -7.50
CA GLU A 112 -12.42 -4.74 -7.58
C GLU A 112 -11.86 -5.21 -6.25
N LEU A 113 -12.49 -4.84 -5.14
CA LEU A 113 -12.04 -5.26 -3.81
C LEU A 113 -12.22 -6.77 -3.61
N GLU A 114 -13.15 -7.38 -4.32
CA GLU A 114 -13.43 -8.81 -4.18
C GLU A 114 -12.31 -9.69 -4.70
N GLY A 115 -11.47 -9.15 -5.56
CA GLY A 115 -10.33 -9.88 -6.11
C GLY A 115 -9.08 -9.80 -5.25
N LEU A 116 -9.13 -9.07 -4.15
CA LEU A 116 -7.98 -8.91 -3.28
C LEU A 116 -7.86 -10.05 -2.27
N LEU A 117 -6.66 -10.22 -1.73
CA LEU A 117 -6.40 -11.28 -0.75
C LEU A 117 -6.85 -10.85 0.64
N ASP A 118 -7.34 -11.81 1.44
CA ASP A 118 -7.56 -11.55 2.86
C ASP A 118 -6.22 -11.76 3.59
N ALA A 119 -6.21 -11.51 4.90
CA ALA A 119 -4.97 -11.60 5.67
C ALA A 119 -4.36 -13.00 5.63
N ASP A 120 -5.17 -14.04 5.74
CA ASP A 120 -4.67 -15.42 5.75
C ASP A 120 -4.08 -15.82 4.40
N SER A 121 -4.74 -15.46 3.31
CA SER A 121 -4.26 -15.77 1.96
C SER A 121 -2.98 -15.01 1.66
N TYR A 122 -2.93 -13.76 2.08
CA TYR A 122 -1.73 -12.95 1.89
C TYR A 122 -0.55 -13.48 2.72
N ALA A 123 -0.79 -13.85 3.97
CA ALA A 123 0.26 -14.39 4.83
C ALA A 123 0.86 -15.65 4.22
N THR A 124 0.02 -16.52 3.68
CA THR A 124 0.48 -17.73 3.00
C THR A 124 1.33 -17.38 1.78
N HIS A 125 0.89 -16.42 0.99
CA HIS A 125 1.63 -15.97 -0.19
C HIS A 125 3.00 -15.41 0.20
N ALA A 126 3.07 -14.60 1.25
CA ALA A 126 4.31 -14.00 1.70
C ALA A 126 5.29 -15.06 2.22
N GLU A 127 4.78 -16.09 2.91
CA GLU A 127 5.61 -17.20 3.37
C GLU A 127 6.20 -17.98 2.20
N GLU A 128 5.40 -18.19 1.15
CA GLU A 128 5.87 -18.91 -0.03
C GLU A 128 6.97 -18.15 -0.76
N GLU A 129 6.91 -16.83 -0.77
CA GLU A 129 7.93 -16.01 -1.40
C GLU A 129 9.26 -16.05 -0.65
N GLU A 130 9.23 -16.28 0.66
CA GLU A 130 10.44 -16.33 1.48
C GLU A 130 11.23 -17.62 1.28
N HIS A 131 10.65 -18.59 0.61
CA HIS A 131 11.32 -19.83 0.27
C HIS A 131 11.91 -19.77 -1.15
#